data_ce33668ddd4533c48ce5360ab76ef425
#
_entry.id   ce33668ddd4533c48ce5360ab76ef425
#
_cell.length_a   1.000
_cell.length_b   1.000
_cell.length_c   1.000
_cell.angle_alpha   90.00
_cell.angle_beta   90.00
_cell.angle_gamma   90.00
#
_symmetry.space_group_name_H-M   'P 1'
#
loop_
_entity.id
_entity.type
_entity.pdbx_description
1 polymer ?
#
loop_
_entity_poly.entity_id
_entity_poly.type
_entity_poly.pdbx_seq_one_letter_code
_entity_poly.pdbx_strand_id
1 'polypeptide(L)'
;QNTAVFMTLRAVQAFAACGMVLSRAIVRDTSDTQASASKIAYIAMGMAITPMVAPALGGFLDSWFGWKSNFWMIGGVGLIVWIVTYFDQGETAPSSTVGWHKQIKEYPELLASRRFWGYCLTSAFAAGAYFAYLGGGPFVGSKVFNLSPEKLGLYFGTPAIGYFAGNFISGRYSLRLSIDYMILIGLIPIF
;
A
#
# COMPACT_ATOMS: atom_id res chain seq x y z
N GLN A 1 19.26 18.85 17.45
CA GLN A 1 18.03 18.41 16.76
C GLN A 1 17.09 17.83 17.82
N ASN A 2 15.85 18.33 17.85
CA ASN A 2 14.89 17.92 18.87
C ASN A 2 14.15 16.66 18.39
N THR A 3 14.44 15.51 19.01
CA THR A 3 13.85 14.22 18.70
C THR A 3 12.31 14.24 18.81
N ALA A 4 11.76 15.00 19.76
CA ALA A 4 10.32 15.13 19.93
C ALA A 4 9.66 15.80 18.72
N VAL A 5 10.25 16.86 18.18
CA VAL A 5 9.78 17.54 16.95
C VAL A 5 9.82 16.58 15.77
N PHE A 6 10.90 15.82 15.62
CA PHE A 6 11.02 14.82 14.56
C PHE A 6 9.92 13.75 14.66
N MET A 7 9.68 13.19 15.84
CA MET A 7 8.63 12.18 16.05
C MET A 7 7.23 12.73 15.81
N THR A 8 6.96 13.97 16.24
CA THR A 8 5.67 14.63 15.99
C THR A 8 5.42 14.82 14.48
N LEU A 9 6.43 15.27 13.74
CA LEU A 9 6.32 15.42 12.29
C LEU A 9 6.13 14.08 11.59
N ARG A 10 6.74 13.00 12.08
CA ARG A 10 6.51 11.64 11.58
C ARG A 10 5.09 11.15 11.85
N ALA A 11 4.54 11.46 13.02
CA ALA A 11 3.14 11.15 13.34
C ALA A 11 2.18 11.90 12.41
N VAL A 12 2.44 13.19 12.15
CA VAL A 12 1.65 13.97 11.17
C VAL A 12 1.78 13.39 9.77
N GLN A 13 2.97 12.98 9.35
CA GLN A 13 3.19 12.34 8.05
C GLN A 13 2.36 11.05 7.90
N ALA A 14 2.08 10.31 8.99
CA ALA A 14 1.27 9.10 8.94
C ALA A 14 -0.17 9.35 8.45
N PHE A 15 -0.70 10.58 8.58
CA PHE A 15 -1.99 10.94 7.99
C PHE A 15 -2.02 10.81 6.46
N ALA A 16 -0.87 10.85 5.79
CA ALA A 16 -0.79 10.58 4.36
C ALA A 16 -1.29 9.16 3.98
N ALA A 17 -1.29 8.21 4.93
CA ALA A 17 -1.87 6.88 4.74
C ALA A 17 -3.39 6.92 4.44
N CYS A 18 -4.10 8.00 4.83
CA CYS A 18 -5.50 8.20 4.48
C CYS A 18 -5.71 8.18 2.96
N GLY A 19 -4.76 8.70 2.17
CA GLY A 19 -4.82 8.66 0.71
C GLY A 19 -4.91 7.24 0.14
N MET A 20 -4.26 6.26 0.77
CA MET A 20 -4.33 4.85 0.35
C MET A 20 -5.71 4.25 0.61
N VAL A 21 -6.38 4.66 1.70
CA VAL A 21 -7.73 4.20 2.04
C VAL A 21 -8.74 4.86 1.13
N LEU A 22 -8.63 6.19 0.95
CA LEU A 22 -9.51 6.97 0.08
C LEU A 22 -9.46 6.50 -1.37
N SER A 23 -8.28 6.21 -1.92
CA SER A 23 -8.17 5.72 -3.29
C SER A 23 -8.95 4.42 -3.51
N ARG A 24 -8.96 3.51 -2.53
CA ARG A 24 -9.75 2.28 -2.60
C ARG A 24 -11.24 2.53 -2.43
N ALA A 25 -11.63 3.48 -1.58
CA ALA A 25 -13.02 3.89 -1.40
C ALA A 25 -13.57 4.48 -2.70
N ILE A 26 -12.86 5.41 -3.32
CA ILE A 26 -13.24 6.03 -4.60
C ILE A 26 -13.43 4.98 -5.70
N VAL A 27 -12.50 4.02 -5.82
CA VAL A 27 -12.64 2.93 -6.79
C VAL A 27 -13.90 2.11 -6.54
N ARG A 28 -14.23 1.85 -5.28
CA ARG A 28 -15.45 1.11 -4.91
C ARG A 28 -16.72 1.92 -5.19
N ASP A 29 -16.69 3.22 -4.96
CA ASP A 29 -17.85 4.11 -5.17
C ASP A 29 -18.12 4.34 -6.66
N THR A 30 -17.09 4.25 -7.51
CA THR A 30 -17.18 4.49 -8.96
C THR A 30 -17.23 3.22 -9.80
N SER A 31 -17.27 2.03 -9.21
CA SER A 31 -17.20 0.77 -9.94
C SER A 31 -18.00 -0.33 -9.23
N ASP A 32 -18.51 -1.29 -9.99
CA ASP A 32 -19.11 -2.50 -9.44
C ASP A 32 -18.08 -3.40 -8.71
N THR A 33 -18.54 -4.37 -7.95
CA THR A 33 -17.70 -5.18 -7.05
C THR A 33 -16.55 -5.88 -7.79
N GLN A 34 -16.79 -6.44 -8.97
CA GLN A 34 -15.76 -7.18 -9.71
C GLN A 34 -14.75 -6.22 -10.36
N ALA A 35 -15.22 -5.13 -10.96
CA ALA A 35 -14.34 -4.12 -11.54
C ALA A 35 -13.53 -3.41 -10.44
N SER A 36 -14.11 -3.17 -9.26
CA SER A 36 -13.38 -2.63 -8.11
C SER A 36 -12.23 -3.52 -7.70
N ALA A 37 -12.43 -4.83 -7.59
CA ALA A 37 -11.37 -5.78 -7.26
C ALA A 37 -10.22 -5.74 -8.28
N SER A 38 -10.55 -5.69 -9.58
CA SER A 38 -9.56 -5.57 -10.66
C SER A 38 -8.77 -4.26 -10.57
N LYS A 39 -9.45 -3.13 -10.44
CA LYS A 39 -8.81 -1.80 -10.35
C LYS A 39 -7.93 -1.68 -9.11
N ILE A 40 -8.38 -2.17 -7.95
CA ILE A 40 -7.59 -2.18 -6.71
C ILE A 40 -6.33 -3.03 -6.88
N ALA A 41 -6.42 -4.18 -7.57
CA ALA A 41 -5.26 -5.01 -7.83
C ALA A 41 -4.23 -4.30 -8.73
N TYR A 42 -4.65 -3.58 -9.76
CA TYR A 42 -3.74 -2.76 -10.59
C TYR A 42 -3.11 -1.59 -9.83
N ILE A 43 -3.86 -0.94 -8.92
CA ILE A 43 -3.30 0.08 -8.03
C ILE A 43 -2.23 -0.54 -7.12
N ALA A 44 -2.51 -1.70 -6.53
CA ALA A 44 -1.56 -2.42 -5.69
C ALA A 44 -0.31 -2.87 -6.47
N MET A 45 -0.47 -3.26 -7.75
CA MET A 45 0.65 -3.55 -8.65
C MET A 45 1.56 -2.33 -8.83
N GLY A 46 0.99 -1.14 -9.02
CA GLY A 46 1.76 0.11 -9.07
C GLY A 46 2.55 0.38 -7.78
N MET A 47 1.98 0.05 -6.63
CA MET A 47 2.67 0.18 -5.33
C MET A 47 3.88 -0.76 -5.20
N ALA A 48 3.93 -1.89 -5.92
CA ALA A 48 5.09 -2.79 -5.92
C ALA A 48 6.33 -2.16 -6.56
N ILE A 49 6.15 -1.25 -7.50
CA ILE A 49 7.24 -0.57 -8.21
C ILE A 49 7.99 0.38 -7.28
N THR A 50 7.29 1.01 -6.36
CA THR A 50 7.86 2.02 -5.45
C THR A 50 9.07 1.51 -4.65
N PRO A 51 9.02 0.37 -3.95
CA PRO A 51 10.18 -0.17 -3.24
C PRO A 51 11.35 -0.56 -4.14
N MET A 52 11.11 -0.83 -5.42
CA MET A 52 12.17 -1.14 -6.39
C MET A 52 12.89 0.11 -6.87
N VAL A 53 12.14 1.17 -7.15
CA VAL A 53 12.65 2.39 -7.79
C VAL A 53 13.07 3.44 -6.76
N ALA A 54 12.36 3.56 -5.64
CA ALA A 54 12.62 4.59 -4.64
C ALA A 54 14.03 4.57 -4.04
N PRO A 55 14.65 3.42 -3.70
CA PRO A 55 16.02 3.39 -3.20
C PRO A 55 17.04 3.89 -4.23
N ALA A 56 16.85 3.54 -5.50
CA ALA A 56 17.74 3.99 -6.57
C ALA A 56 17.62 5.51 -6.82
N LEU A 57 16.39 6.02 -6.89
CA LEU A 57 16.13 7.45 -7.00
C LEU A 57 16.62 8.21 -5.78
N GLY A 58 16.38 7.69 -4.58
CA GLY A 58 16.81 8.30 -3.33
C GLY A 58 18.33 8.38 -3.22
N GLY A 59 19.04 7.30 -3.60
CA GLY A 59 20.50 7.26 -3.62
C GLY A 59 21.08 8.22 -4.65
N PHE A 60 20.49 8.32 -5.83
CA PHE A 60 20.90 9.27 -6.86
C PHE A 60 20.74 10.72 -6.39
N LEU A 61 19.59 11.06 -5.82
CA LEU A 61 19.34 12.40 -5.28
C LEU A 61 20.26 12.73 -4.11
N ASP A 62 20.54 11.78 -3.25
CA ASP A 62 21.45 11.96 -2.12
C ASP A 62 22.88 12.24 -2.59
N SER A 63 23.36 11.51 -3.59
CA SER A 63 24.72 11.66 -4.13
C SER A 63 24.95 13.01 -4.82
N TRP A 64 23.92 13.62 -5.43
CA TRP A 64 24.05 14.86 -6.19
C TRP A 64 23.65 16.12 -5.41
N PHE A 65 22.63 16.00 -4.58
CA PHE A 65 22.02 17.15 -3.88
C PHE A 65 21.99 16.99 -2.36
N GLY A 66 22.49 15.86 -1.84
CA GLY A 66 22.47 15.54 -0.42
C GLY A 66 21.10 15.03 0.05
N TRP A 67 21.07 14.45 1.25
CA TRP A 67 19.91 13.75 1.82
C TRP A 67 18.61 14.60 1.92
N LYS A 68 18.74 15.92 2.02
CA LYS A 68 17.60 16.85 2.09
C LYS A 68 16.77 16.87 0.81
N SER A 69 17.39 16.59 -0.34
CA SER A 69 16.71 16.57 -1.64
C SER A 69 15.58 15.54 -1.72
N ASN A 70 15.72 14.42 -1.03
CA ASN A 70 14.68 13.39 -0.93
C ASN A 70 13.39 13.94 -0.31
N PHE A 71 13.52 14.77 0.74
CA PHE A 71 12.36 15.39 1.39
C PHE A 71 11.71 16.45 0.49
N TRP A 72 12.50 17.23 -0.23
CA TRP A 72 11.99 18.20 -1.20
C TRP A 72 11.27 17.51 -2.37
N MET A 73 11.83 16.42 -2.87
CA MET A 73 11.18 15.61 -3.92
C MET A 73 9.83 15.07 -3.45
N ILE A 74 9.79 14.44 -2.29
CA ILE A 74 8.52 13.89 -1.73
C ILE A 74 7.51 15.01 -1.49
N GLY A 75 7.95 16.15 -0.95
CA GLY A 75 7.10 17.32 -0.73
C GLY A 75 6.55 17.89 -2.05
N GLY A 76 7.40 18.03 -3.06
CA GLY A 76 7.00 18.50 -4.38
C GLY A 76 6.01 17.58 -5.08
N VAL A 77 6.29 16.28 -5.10
CA VAL A 77 5.36 15.27 -5.66
C VAL A 77 4.03 15.28 -4.90
N GLY A 78 4.09 15.33 -3.56
CA GLY A 78 2.89 15.42 -2.72
C GLY A 78 2.05 16.66 -3.02
N LEU A 79 2.68 17.81 -3.23
CA LEU A 79 2.00 19.05 -3.60
C LEU A 79 1.34 18.94 -4.98
N ILE A 80 2.02 18.36 -5.97
CA ILE A 80 1.47 18.15 -7.32
C ILE A 80 0.25 17.23 -7.23
N VAL A 81 0.36 16.10 -6.53
CA VAL A 81 -0.75 15.17 -6.36
C VAL A 81 -1.92 15.86 -5.66
N TRP A 82 -1.66 16.66 -4.63
CA TRP A 82 -2.70 17.40 -3.92
C TRP A 82 -3.42 18.41 -4.84
N ILE A 83 -2.67 19.15 -5.67
CA ILE A 83 -3.24 20.09 -6.64
C ILE A 83 -4.11 19.35 -7.66
N VAL A 84 -3.60 18.27 -8.25
CA VAL A 84 -4.35 17.48 -9.23
C VAL A 84 -5.63 16.93 -8.61
N THR A 85 -5.55 16.35 -7.41
CA THR A 85 -6.71 15.82 -6.70
C THR A 85 -7.74 16.92 -6.41
N TYR A 86 -7.29 18.10 -6.00
CA TYR A 86 -8.19 19.21 -5.70
C TYR A 86 -8.99 19.71 -6.90
N PHE A 87 -8.36 19.74 -8.10
CA PHE A 87 -9.02 20.25 -9.30
C PHE A 87 -9.76 19.20 -10.12
N ASP A 88 -9.30 17.95 -10.08
CA ASP A 88 -9.83 16.89 -10.94
C ASP A 88 -10.80 15.95 -10.22
N GLN A 89 -10.61 15.75 -8.92
CA GLN A 89 -11.40 14.80 -8.14
C GLN A 89 -12.63 15.47 -7.53
N GLY A 90 -13.77 15.38 -8.22
CA GLY A 90 -15.04 15.80 -7.66
C GLY A 90 -15.51 14.89 -6.50
N GLU A 91 -16.70 15.15 -5.96
CA GLU A 91 -17.34 14.30 -4.95
C GLU A 91 -17.76 12.97 -5.60
N THR A 92 -17.24 11.86 -5.10
CA THR A 92 -17.51 10.50 -5.61
C THR A 92 -18.43 9.71 -4.70
N ALA A 93 -18.62 10.17 -3.46
CA ALA A 93 -19.53 9.51 -2.53
C ALA A 93 -21.00 9.68 -2.99
N PRO A 94 -21.81 8.60 -2.92
CA PRO A 94 -23.25 8.73 -3.17
C PRO A 94 -23.84 9.76 -2.22
N SER A 95 -24.72 10.60 -2.73
CA SER A 95 -25.39 11.68 -1.98
C SER A 95 -26.29 11.22 -0.82
N SER A 96 -26.35 9.92 -0.54
CA SER A 96 -27.00 9.37 0.64
C SER A 96 -26.15 9.67 1.88
N THR A 97 -26.41 10.80 2.48
CA THR A 97 -25.85 11.20 3.78
C THR A 97 -26.34 10.25 4.88
N VAL A 98 -25.70 9.12 4.99
CA VAL A 98 -25.81 8.29 6.20
C VAL A 98 -25.06 9.04 7.28
N GLY A 99 -25.80 9.71 8.17
CA GLY A 99 -25.21 10.51 9.25
C GLY A 99 -24.23 9.66 10.08
N TRP A 100 -23.19 10.30 10.60
CA TRP A 100 -22.13 9.69 11.43
C TRP A 100 -22.65 8.73 12.50
N HIS A 101 -23.77 9.08 13.14
CA HIS A 101 -24.41 8.24 14.16
C HIS A 101 -24.91 6.89 13.61
N LYS A 102 -25.35 6.84 12.37
CA LYS A 102 -25.81 5.61 11.75
C LYS A 102 -24.63 4.73 11.35
N GLN A 103 -23.57 5.33 10.82
CA GLN A 103 -22.33 4.61 10.51
C GLN A 103 -21.73 3.96 11.77
N ILE A 104 -21.64 4.69 12.89
CA ILE A 104 -21.12 4.16 14.15
C ILE A 104 -21.94 2.96 14.64
N LYS A 105 -23.25 2.95 14.44
CA LYS A 105 -24.13 1.83 14.82
C LYS A 105 -23.93 0.58 13.98
N GLU A 106 -23.37 0.68 12.78
CA GLU A 106 -23.07 -0.47 11.91
C GLU A 106 -21.77 -1.18 12.27
N TYR A 107 -20.83 -0.52 13.00
CA TYR A 107 -19.56 -1.13 13.42
C TYR A 107 -19.71 -2.40 14.27
N PRO A 108 -20.60 -2.48 15.28
CA PRO A 108 -20.78 -3.68 16.07
C PRO A 108 -21.19 -4.90 15.22
N GLU A 109 -22.07 -4.71 14.24
CA GLU A 109 -22.50 -5.77 13.32
C GLU A 109 -21.33 -6.24 12.46
N LEU A 110 -20.52 -5.31 11.93
CA LEU A 110 -19.32 -5.62 11.17
C LEU A 110 -18.31 -6.42 12.01
N LEU A 111 -18.06 -5.98 13.24
CA LEU A 111 -17.12 -6.64 14.17
C LEU A 111 -17.61 -8.02 14.63
N ALA A 112 -18.93 -8.26 14.65
CA ALA A 112 -19.50 -9.57 14.95
C ALA A 112 -19.41 -10.56 13.76
N SER A 113 -19.15 -10.07 12.56
CA SER A 113 -19.10 -10.86 11.33
C SER A 113 -17.83 -11.73 11.26
N ARG A 114 -17.96 -13.05 11.28
CA ARG A 114 -16.85 -13.99 11.08
C ARG A 114 -16.20 -13.82 9.70
N ARG A 115 -16.98 -13.50 8.69
CA ARG A 115 -16.50 -13.29 7.32
C ARG A 115 -15.60 -12.07 7.24
N PHE A 116 -15.97 -10.98 7.91
CA PHE A 116 -15.13 -9.78 8.03
C PHE A 116 -13.76 -10.10 8.62
N TRP A 117 -13.72 -10.81 9.75
CA TRP A 117 -12.46 -11.19 10.39
C TRP A 117 -11.61 -12.12 9.54
N GLY A 118 -12.23 -13.07 8.82
CA GLY A 118 -11.52 -13.93 7.89
C GLY A 118 -10.75 -13.13 6.84
N TYR A 119 -11.39 -12.20 6.15
CA TYR A 119 -10.72 -11.38 5.13
C TYR A 119 -9.72 -10.39 5.75
N CYS A 120 -10.07 -9.78 6.87
CA CYS A 120 -9.22 -8.83 7.56
C CYS A 120 -7.91 -9.48 8.03
N LEU A 121 -8.00 -10.62 8.72
CA LEU A 121 -6.83 -11.33 9.22
C LEU A 121 -5.97 -11.89 8.09
N THR A 122 -6.57 -12.45 7.04
CA THR A 122 -5.82 -12.92 5.86
C THR A 122 -4.99 -11.78 5.26
N SER A 123 -5.60 -10.62 5.05
CA SER A 123 -4.91 -9.45 4.52
C SER A 123 -3.86 -8.91 5.49
N ALA A 124 -4.16 -8.88 6.78
CA ALA A 124 -3.25 -8.38 7.81
C ALA A 124 -2.00 -9.27 7.93
N PHE A 125 -2.16 -10.60 7.96
CA PHE A 125 -1.02 -11.52 8.04
C PHE A 125 -0.18 -11.52 6.76
N ALA A 126 -0.80 -11.48 5.59
CA ALA A 126 -0.08 -11.37 4.32
C ALA A 126 0.74 -10.06 4.24
N ALA A 127 0.12 -8.92 4.57
CA ALA A 127 0.81 -7.64 4.63
C ALA A 127 1.89 -7.64 5.72
N GLY A 128 1.61 -8.21 6.89
CA GLY A 128 2.55 -8.34 8.00
C GLY A 128 3.81 -9.09 7.62
N ALA A 129 3.70 -10.22 6.93
CA ALA A 129 4.83 -10.99 6.42
C ALA A 129 5.69 -10.16 5.45
N TYR A 130 5.05 -9.44 4.52
CA TYR A 130 5.76 -8.56 3.58
C TYR A 130 6.49 -7.41 4.29
N PHE A 131 5.84 -6.71 5.21
CA PHE A 131 6.47 -5.62 5.95
C PHE A 131 7.54 -6.09 6.94
N ALA A 132 7.39 -7.28 7.54
CA ALA A 132 8.43 -7.87 8.37
C ALA A 132 9.69 -8.16 7.55
N TYR A 133 9.53 -8.67 6.32
CA TYR A 133 10.65 -8.84 5.39
C TYR A 133 11.30 -7.50 5.02
N LEU A 134 10.51 -6.49 4.66
CA LEU A 134 11.05 -5.16 4.32
C LEU A 134 11.78 -4.50 5.50
N GLY A 135 11.28 -4.65 6.71
CA GLY A 135 11.91 -4.06 7.90
C GLY A 135 13.13 -4.82 8.41
N GLY A 136 13.06 -6.14 8.42
CA GLY A 136 14.12 -7.01 8.96
C GLY A 136 15.17 -7.42 7.95
N GLY A 137 14.81 -7.52 6.67
CA GLY A 137 15.67 -8.02 5.60
C GLY A 137 17.00 -7.28 5.45
N PRO A 138 17.05 -5.93 5.46
CA PRO A 138 18.31 -5.20 5.37
C PRO A 138 19.27 -5.53 6.51
N PHE A 139 18.76 -5.64 7.73
CA PHE A 139 19.55 -5.98 8.90
C PHE A 139 20.12 -7.41 8.81
N VAL A 140 19.25 -8.38 8.52
CA VAL A 140 19.67 -9.79 8.39
C VAL A 140 20.64 -9.96 7.21
N GLY A 141 20.35 -9.36 6.07
CA GLY A 141 21.21 -9.44 4.90
C GLY A 141 22.60 -8.84 5.15
N SER A 142 22.68 -7.67 5.79
CA SER A 142 23.96 -6.99 6.02
C SER A 142 24.72 -7.53 7.22
N LYS A 143 24.05 -7.88 8.32
CA LYS A 143 24.73 -8.26 9.57
C LYS A 143 24.89 -9.76 9.76
N VAL A 144 23.95 -10.58 9.24
CA VAL A 144 24.02 -12.03 9.39
C VAL A 144 24.70 -12.68 8.16
N PHE A 145 24.24 -12.28 6.96
CA PHE A 145 24.77 -12.86 5.72
C PHE A 145 25.93 -12.07 5.11
N ASN A 146 26.32 -10.92 5.67
CA ASN A 146 27.39 -10.06 5.17
C ASN A 146 27.28 -9.75 3.68
N LEU A 147 26.03 -9.55 3.18
CA LEU A 147 25.76 -9.24 1.79
C LEU A 147 26.24 -7.82 1.47
N SER A 148 26.84 -7.66 0.28
CA SER A 148 27.09 -6.31 -0.25
C SER A 148 25.79 -5.57 -0.52
N PRO A 149 25.77 -4.22 -0.48
CA PRO A 149 24.58 -3.42 -0.77
C PRO A 149 23.94 -3.76 -2.11
N GLU A 150 24.73 -4.10 -3.12
CA GLU A 150 24.29 -4.49 -4.47
C GLU A 150 23.50 -5.80 -4.43
N LYS A 151 24.04 -6.83 -3.78
CA LYS A 151 23.36 -8.13 -3.61
C LYS A 151 22.09 -7.99 -2.78
N LEU A 152 22.15 -7.17 -1.73
CA LEU A 152 21.01 -6.87 -0.89
C LEU A 152 19.87 -6.27 -1.72
N GLY A 153 20.15 -5.28 -2.59
CA GLY A 153 19.18 -4.69 -3.50
C GLY A 153 18.53 -5.72 -4.43
N LEU A 154 19.32 -6.66 -4.97
CA LEU A 154 18.81 -7.74 -5.82
C LEU A 154 17.83 -8.65 -5.06
N TYR A 155 18.17 -9.06 -3.84
CA TYR A 155 17.29 -9.88 -2.99
C TYR A 155 16.00 -9.13 -2.61
N PHE A 156 16.06 -7.81 -2.44
CA PHE A 156 14.86 -6.99 -2.21
C PHE A 156 13.94 -6.89 -3.43
N GLY A 157 14.49 -7.01 -4.64
CA GLY A 157 13.71 -7.04 -5.87
C GLY A 157 12.85 -8.28 -6.04
N THR A 158 13.28 -9.42 -5.49
CA THR A 158 12.60 -10.71 -5.68
C THR A 158 11.16 -10.73 -5.16
N PRO A 159 10.86 -10.34 -3.90
CA PRO A 159 9.49 -10.27 -3.42
C PRO A 159 8.63 -9.22 -4.15
N ALA A 160 9.26 -8.14 -4.62
CA ALA A 160 8.55 -7.13 -5.39
C ALA A 160 8.06 -7.67 -6.75
N ILE A 161 8.85 -8.52 -7.41
CA ILE A 161 8.45 -9.22 -8.64
C ILE A 161 7.27 -10.15 -8.35
N GLY A 162 7.34 -10.93 -7.26
CA GLY A 162 6.23 -11.80 -6.83
C GLY A 162 4.96 -11.01 -6.52
N TYR A 163 5.09 -9.88 -5.82
CA TYR A 163 3.98 -8.99 -5.50
C TYR A 163 3.37 -8.37 -6.76
N PHE A 164 4.20 -7.94 -7.71
CA PHE A 164 3.76 -7.43 -8.99
C PHE A 164 3.00 -8.49 -9.79
N ALA A 165 3.58 -9.68 -9.94
CA ALA A 165 2.96 -10.79 -10.68
C ALA A 165 1.64 -11.22 -10.05
N GLY A 166 1.59 -11.36 -8.72
CA GLY A 166 0.36 -11.71 -8.00
C GLY A 166 -0.76 -10.69 -8.20
N ASN A 167 -0.46 -9.40 -8.12
CA ASN A 167 -1.45 -8.35 -8.37
C ASN A 167 -1.87 -8.28 -9.84
N PHE A 168 -0.96 -8.52 -10.79
CA PHE A 168 -1.29 -8.61 -12.21
C PHE A 168 -2.28 -9.76 -12.48
N ILE A 169 -2.00 -10.95 -11.95
CA ILE A 169 -2.89 -12.11 -12.05
C ILE A 169 -4.24 -11.79 -11.40
N SER A 170 -4.24 -11.23 -10.20
CA SER A 170 -5.47 -10.81 -9.51
C SER A 170 -6.27 -9.81 -10.34
N GLY A 171 -5.63 -8.77 -10.88
CA GLY A 171 -6.29 -7.78 -11.71
C GLY A 171 -6.94 -8.37 -12.97
N ARG A 172 -6.24 -9.31 -13.60
CA ARG A 172 -6.69 -9.94 -14.85
C ARG A 172 -7.84 -10.94 -14.64
N TYR A 173 -7.77 -11.71 -13.55
CA TYR A 173 -8.70 -12.82 -13.33
C TYR A 173 -9.84 -12.50 -12.37
N SER A 174 -9.81 -11.40 -11.62
CA SER A 174 -10.88 -11.00 -10.70
C SER A 174 -12.23 -10.76 -11.39
N LEU A 175 -12.23 -10.48 -12.69
CA LEU A 175 -13.46 -10.36 -13.49
C LEU A 175 -14.08 -11.71 -13.86
N ARG A 176 -13.33 -12.82 -13.73
CA ARG A 176 -13.75 -14.16 -14.16
C ARG A 176 -13.92 -15.15 -13.02
N LEU A 177 -13.17 -14.97 -11.94
CA LEU A 177 -13.14 -15.86 -10.79
C LEU A 177 -13.77 -15.17 -9.57
N SER A 178 -14.39 -15.95 -8.68
CA SER A 178 -14.87 -15.41 -7.42
C SER A 178 -13.70 -14.98 -6.52
N ILE A 179 -13.92 -13.96 -5.69
CA ILE A 179 -12.92 -13.42 -4.77
C ILE A 179 -12.41 -14.52 -3.81
N ASP A 180 -13.31 -15.35 -3.30
CA ASP A 180 -12.98 -16.45 -2.38
C ASP A 180 -12.02 -17.47 -3.03
N TYR A 181 -12.26 -17.80 -4.29
CA TYR A 181 -11.41 -18.73 -5.04
C TYR A 181 -10.01 -18.14 -5.31
N MET A 182 -9.93 -16.86 -5.59
CA MET A 182 -8.64 -16.18 -5.77
C MET A 182 -7.82 -16.11 -4.48
N ILE A 183 -8.47 -15.92 -3.34
CA ILE A 183 -7.80 -15.95 -2.02
C ILE A 183 -7.24 -17.35 -1.77
N LEU A 184 -7.99 -18.41 -2.03
CA LEU A 184 -7.52 -19.79 -1.87
C LEU A 184 -6.31 -20.09 -2.74
N ILE A 185 -6.34 -19.70 -4.02
CA ILE A 185 -5.18 -19.86 -4.92
C ILE A 185 -3.97 -19.09 -4.42
N GLY A 186 -4.17 -17.87 -3.92
CA GLY A 186 -3.09 -17.04 -3.39
C GLY A 186 -2.44 -17.58 -2.12
N LEU A 187 -3.13 -18.44 -1.38
CA LEU A 187 -2.59 -19.07 -0.18
C LEU A 187 -1.71 -20.30 -0.48
N ILE A 188 -1.89 -20.96 -1.65
CA ILE A 188 -1.13 -22.17 -2.02
C ILE A 188 0.40 -21.97 -1.95
N PRO A 189 0.99 -20.89 -2.46
CA PRO A 189 2.45 -20.71 -2.43
C PRO A 189 3.02 -20.41 -1.03
N ILE A 190 2.20 -20.23 -0.01
CA ILE A 190 2.63 -19.91 1.35
C ILE A 190 2.96 -21.19 2.14
N PHE A 191 2.40 -22.33 1.73
CA PHE A 191 2.63 -23.65 2.30
C PHE A 191 3.54 -24.48 1.42
#